data_8f9ba2f01c51bf34b74904cbb728342b
#
_entry.id   8f9ba2f01c51bf34b74904cbb728342b
#
_cell.length_a   1.000
_cell.length_b   1.000
_cell.length_c   1.000
_cell.angle_alpha   90.00
_cell.angle_beta   90.00
_cell.angle_gamma   90.00
#
_symmetry.space_group_name_H-M   'P 1'
#
loop_
_entity.id
_entity.type
_entity.pdbx_description
1 polymer ?
#
loop_
_entity_poly.entity_id
_entity_poly.type
_entity_poly.pdbx_seq_one_letter_code
_entity_poly.pdbx_strand_id
1 'polypeptide(L)'
;MTSLYKNKNITIIGLGKTGLSCIDYLQSEGANIRVIDTRQNPKGADQLPKNIPLHIGGLNQQWLLESDMIVISPGLAVKTPEIQTALSAGVEVVGDIELFCRAAAKPIVAITGSNGKSTVTTLVYEMAKAAGVKVGMGGNIGIPALSLLKDDCDLYVLELSSFQLETTYSLKAAAATVLNVTEDHMDRYVDLEDYRQAKLRIYHNAQTAVVNNEDKLTFGEGENQAKQTVCFAEHDADYRLKIENGKQYLMAKDEVILPCDEATLVGRHNYMNILAGTALAQAVGINLNAIRTALRQFKGLDHRFQLANQAHGVRWVNDSKATNVGSTVAALEGLTVEGKLHLLLGGDGKGADFSELATLINRPNIICYCFGRDGAQLAALSPQSHLFDTMEQAVEFLRPALSTGDMVLLSPACASLDQFASFEKRGEEFTRLAKLS
;
A
#
# COMPACT_ATOMS: atom_id res chain seq x y z
N MET A 1 17.08 3.05 -31.91
CA MET A 1 16.03 4.09 -31.93
C MET A 1 16.53 5.27 -31.12
N THR A 2 16.29 6.51 -31.56
CA THR A 2 16.68 7.71 -30.79
C THR A 2 15.76 7.78 -29.57
N SER A 3 16.33 7.97 -28.37
CA SER A 3 15.55 8.07 -27.12
C SER A 3 14.52 9.21 -27.21
N LEU A 4 13.34 8.98 -26.64
CA LEU A 4 12.25 9.96 -26.54
C LEU A 4 12.66 11.21 -25.72
N TYR A 5 13.65 11.08 -24.85
CA TYR A 5 14.08 12.10 -23.89
C TYR A 5 15.40 12.81 -24.29
N LYS A 6 16.07 12.36 -25.36
CA LYS A 6 17.36 12.91 -25.75
C LYS A 6 17.26 14.42 -26.01
N ASN A 7 18.13 15.17 -25.33
CA ASN A 7 18.23 16.64 -25.38
C ASN A 7 17.00 17.40 -24.85
N LYS A 8 16.00 16.74 -24.27
CA LYS A 8 14.89 17.43 -23.63
C LYS A 8 15.29 18.01 -22.27
N ASN A 9 14.78 19.18 -21.97
CA ASN A 9 14.94 19.84 -20.68
C ASN A 9 13.89 19.29 -19.71
N ILE A 10 14.31 18.50 -18.72
CA ILE A 10 13.41 17.81 -17.80
C ILE A 10 13.68 18.29 -16.38
N THR A 11 12.65 18.79 -15.72
CA THR A 11 12.72 19.14 -14.30
C THR A 11 12.12 18.00 -13.45
N ILE A 12 12.95 17.44 -12.56
CA ILE A 12 12.52 16.41 -11.61
C ILE A 12 12.24 17.08 -10.26
N ILE A 13 11.04 16.84 -9.69
CA ILE A 13 10.65 17.39 -8.40
C ILE A 13 10.67 16.29 -7.34
N GLY A 14 11.51 16.49 -6.34
CA GLY A 14 11.70 15.55 -5.21
C GLY A 14 12.95 14.71 -5.32
N LEU A 15 13.83 14.84 -4.33
CA LEU A 15 15.12 14.16 -4.24
C LEU A 15 15.10 13.07 -3.16
N GLY A 16 14.17 12.12 -3.34
CA GLY A 16 14.09 10.87 -2.60
C GLY A 16 14.54 9.68 -3.46
N LYS A 17 14.35 8.45 -2.99
CA LYS A 17 14.70 7.22 -3.74
C LYS A 17 14.08 7.20 -5.15
N THR A 18 12.81 7.56 -5.27
CA THR A 18 12.10 7.65 -6.55
C THR A 18 12.72 8.71 -7.47
N GLY A 19 12.97 9.91 -6.97
CA GLY A 19 13.58 10.97 -7.74
C GLY A 19 14.99 10.60 -8.25
N LEU A 20 15.81 9.98 -7.41
CA LEU A 20 17.13 9.46 -7.80
C LEU A 20 17.02 8.41 -8.91
N SER A 21 16.06 7.51 -8.86
CA SER A 21 15.83 6.52 -9.93
C SER A 21 15.39 7.17 -11.25
N CYS A 22 14.60 8.25 -11.18
CA CYS A 22 14.24 9.04 -12.37
C CYS A 22 15.45 9.75 -12.97
N ILE A 23 16.34 10.30 -12.13
CA ILE A 23 17.59 10.93 -12.56
C ILE A 23 18.47 9.92 -13.30
N ASP A 24 18.73 8.76 -12.69
CA ASP A 24 19.52 7.69 -13.29
C ASP A 24 18.98 7.27 -14.66
N TYR A 25 17.67 7.04 -14.74
CA TYR A 25 17.01 6.63 -15.96
C TYR A 25 17.12 7.71 -17.06
N LEU A 26 16.71 8.93 -16.75
CA LEU A 26 16.67 10.02 -17.74
C LEU A 26 18.07 10.47 -18.18
N GLN A 27 19.08 10.39 -17.31
CA GLN A 27 20.48 10.58 -17.70
C GLN A 27 20.93 9.54 -18.74
N SER A 28 20.60 8.27 -18.53
CA SER A 28 20.95 7.20 -19.47
C SER A 28 20.25 7.37 -20.82
N GLU A 29 19.11 8.05 -20.83
CA GLU A 29 18.35 8.41 -22.04
C GLU A 29 18.82 9.71 -22.72
N GLY A 30 19.79 10.41 -22.12
CA GLY A 30 20.40 11.61 -22.70
C GLY A 30 19.58 12.90 -22.52
N ALA A 31 18.78 13.00 -21.50
CA ALA A 31 18.03 14.20 -21.13
C ALA A 31 18.93 15.25 -20.46
N ASN A 32 18.56 16.53 -20.58
CA ASN A 32 19.11 17.65 -19.82
C ASN A 32 18.28 17.76 -18.51
N ILE A 33 18.86 17.39 -17.37
CA ILE A 33 18.14 17.29 -16.10
C ILE A 33 18.46 18.47 -15.19
N ARG A 34 17.43 18.98 -14.50
CA ARG A 34 17.55 19.83 -13.33
C ARG A 34 16.58 19.34 -12.24
N VAL A 35 16.91 19.58 -11.00
CA VAL A 35 16.18 19.01 -9.84
C VAL A 35 15.68 20.12 -8.94
N ILE A 36 14.45 19.98 -8.49
CA ILE A 36 13.83 20.83 -7.45
C ILE A 36 13.46 19.95 -6.26
N ASP A 37 13.76 20.41 -5.04
CA ASP A 37 13.21 19.82 -3.82
C ASP A 37 12.67 20.93 -2.91
N THR A 38 11.42 20.76 -2.45
CA THR A 38 10.76 21.77 -1.61
C THR A 38 11.35 21.85 -0.20
N ARG A 39 12.08 20.82 0.24
CA ARG A 39 12.80 20.79 1.52
C ARG A 39 14.11 21.54 1.44
N GLN A 40 14.51 22.14 2.55
CA GLN A 40 15.83 22.81 2.66
C GLN A 40 16.99 21.81 2.67
N ASN A 41 16.79 20.62 3.24
CA ASN A 41 17.81 19.58 3.40
C ASN A 41 17.28 18.22 2.90
N PRO A 42 17.17 18.00 1.58
CA PRO A 42 16.71 16.72 1.05
C PRO A 42 17.77 15.62 1.23
N LYS A 43 17.35 14.46 1.77
CA LYS A 43 18.27 13.33 2.08
C LYS A 43 19.05 12.77 0.89
N GLY A 44 18.59 13.02 -0.35
CA GLY A 44 19.25 12.55 -1.58
C GLY A 44 20.27 13.54 -2.16
N ALA A 45 20.48 14.72 -1.55
CA ALA A 45 21.34 15.77 -2.10
C ALA A 45 22.79 15.29 -2.29
N ASP A 46 23.31 14.50 -1.36
CA ASP A 46 24.69 13.97 -1.42
C ASP A 46 24.88 12.92 -2.54
N GLN A 47 23.78 12.36 -3.07
CA GLN A 47 23.78 11.37 -4.15
C GLN A 47 23.56 12.01 -5.52
N LEU A 48 23.22 13.31 -5.57
CA LEU A 48 22.99 14.01 -6.83
C LEU A 48 24.34 14.24 -7.55
N PRO A 49 24.47 13.88 -8.84
CA PRO A 49 25.66 14.22 -9.65
C PRO A 49 25.91 15.73 -9.65
N LYS A 50 27.17 16.14 -9.43
CA LYS A 50 27.55 17.55 -9.27
C LYS A 50 27.25 18.46 -10.48
N ASN A 51 27.08 17.88 -11.63
CA ASN A 51 26.77 18.59 -12.90
C ASN A 51 25.26 18.83 -13.07
N ILE A 52 24.41 18.32 -12.20
CA ILE A 52 22.95 18.54 -12.27
C ILE A 52 22.57 19.74 -11.39
N PRO A 53 21.93 20.78 -11.97
CA PRO A 53 21.45 21.94 -11.20
C PRO A 53 20.40 21.51 -10.18
N LEU A 54 20.53 22.03 -8.94
CA LEU A 54 19.63 21.78 -7.83
C LEU A 54 19.06 23.09 -7.28
N HIS A 55 17.74 23.15 -7.13
CA HIS A 55 17.01 24.18 -6.41
C HIS A 55 16.33 23.57 -5.17
N ILE A 56 16.50 24.16 -4.00
CA ILE A 56 15.94 23.67 -2.73
C ILE A 56 15.10 24.75 -2.00
N GLY A 57 14.21 24.30 -1.12
CA GLY A 57 13.45 25.18 -0.24
C GLY A 57 12.20 25.79 -0.87
N GLY A 58 11.72 25.25 -1.98
CA GLY A 58 10.51 25.68 -2.67
C GLY A 58 10.47 25.22 -4.12
N LEU A 59 9.42 25.62 -4.86
CA LEU A 59 9.33 25.41 -6.29
C LEU A 59 9.96 26.60 -7.04
N ASN A 60 10.54 26.34 -8.20
CA ASN A 60 11.10 27.34 -9.09
C ASN A 60 10.21 27.44 -10.34
N GLN A 61 9.29 28.41 -10.35
CA GLN A 61 8.30 28.58 -11.42
C GLN A 61 8.95 28.77 -12.80
N GLN A 62 10.07 29.50 -12.87
CA GLN A 62 10.77 29.71 -14.13
C GLN A 62 11.27 28.37 -14.70
N TRP A 63 11.90 27.52 -13.87
CA TRP A 63 12.37 26.21 -14.29
C TRP A 63 11.23 25.32 -14.75
N LEU A 64 10.06 25.36 -14.06
CA LEU A 64 8.92 24.58 -14.45
C LEU A 64 8.38 24.98 -15.83
N LEU A 65 8.28 26.28 -16.11
CA LEU A 65 7.78 26.80 -17.40
C LEU A 65 8.75 26.59 -18.56
N GLU A 66 10.05 26.52 -18.30
CA GLU A 66 11.09 26.29 -19.32
C GLU A 66 11.30 24.79 -19.62
N SER A 67 10.60 23.88 -18.92
CA SER A 67 10.74 22.44 -19.12
C SER A 67 9.92 21.94 -20.30
N ASP A 68 10.49 20.97 -21.04
CA ASP A 68 9.74 20.15 -21.98
C ASP A 68 8.84 19.13 -21.23
N MET A 69 9.29 18.72 -20.04
CA MET A 69 8.56 17.79 -19.17
C MET A 69 8.94 17.99 -17.71
N ILE A 70 7.98 17.81 -16.82
CA ILE A 70 8.16 17.79 -15.36
C ILE A 70 7.90 16.36 -14.88
N VAL A 71 8.85 15.82 -14.11
CA VAL A 71 8.66 14.55 -13.37
C VAL A 71 8.38 14.87 -11.92
N ILE A 72 7.15 14.64 -11.49
CA ILE A 72 6.69 15.01 -10.15
C ILE A 72 6.77 13.83 -9.18
N SER A 73 7.28 14.07 -7.97
CA SER A 73 7.22 13.10 -6.88
C SER A 73 5.76 12.89 -6.41
N PRO A 74 5.34 11.66 -6.08
CA PRO A 74 4.02 11.40 -5.50
C PRO A 74 3.71 12.21 -4.22
N GLY A 75 4.76 12.67 -3.52
CA GLY A 75 4.61 13.51 -2.32
C GLY A 75 4.12 14.93 -2.58
N LEU A 76 4.16 15.41 -3.83
CA LEU A 76 3.66 16.73 -4.21
C LEU A 76 2.35 16.60 -4.98
N ALA A 77 1.34 17.38 -4.62
CA ALA A 77 0.04 17.34 -5.30
C ALA A 77 0.11 17.96 -6.70
N VAL A 78 -0.48 17.31 -7.68
CA VAL A 78 -0.66 17.90 -9.03
C VAL A 78 -1.47 19.21 -8.97
N LYS A 79 -2.38 19.33 -7.99
CA LYS A 79 -3.20 20.54 -7.73
C LYS A 79 -2.40 21.74 -7.17
N THR A 80 -1.08 21.59 -6.93
CA THR A 80 -0.19 22.69 -6.50
C THR A 80 -0.20 23.81 -7.54
N PRO A 81 -0.37 25.10 -7.14
CA PRO A 81 -0.57 26.22 -8.09
C PRO A 81 0.52 26.35 -9.16
N GLU A 82 1.79 26.16 -8.79
CA GLU A 82 2.92 26.23 -9.69
C GLU A 82 2.89 25.13 -10.75
N ILE A 83 2.45 23.92 -10.36
CA ILE A 83 2.28 22.77 -11.27
C ILE A 83 1.09 23.03 -12.20
N GLN A 84 -0.03 23.55 -11.69
CA GLN A 84 -1.18 23.91 -12.50
C GLN A 84 -0.84 25.01 -13.53
N THR A 85 0.02 25.97 -13.15
CA THR A 85 0.51 27.01 -14.08
C THR A 85 1.33 26.39 -15.20
N ALA A 86 2.21 25.44 -14.90
CA ALA A 86 3.02 24.74 -15.91
C ALA A 86 2.14 23.88 -16.84
N LEU A 87 1.18 23.14 -16.30
CA LEU A 87 0.18 22.38 -17.09
C LEU A 87 -0.61 23.30 -18.04
N SER A 88 -1.07 24.45 -17.53
CA SER A 88 -1.81 25.44 -18.33
C SER A 88 -0.95 26.06 -19.45
N ALA A 89 0.36 26.11 -19.25
CA ALA A 89 1.33 26.53 -20.27
C ALA A 89 1.68 25.41 -21.27
N GLY A 90 1.09 24.21 -21.13
CA GLY A 90 1.31 23.08 -22.02
C GLY A 90 2.54 22.22 -21.70
N VAL A 91 3.14 22.40 -20.51
CA VAL A 91 4.25 21.54 -20.05
C VAL A 91 3.69 20.19 -19.63
N GLU A 92 4.29 19.11 -20.12
CA GLU A 92 3.91 17.74 -19.75
C GLU A 92 4.31 17.45 -18.29
N VAL A 93 3.37 16.95 -17.48
CA VAL A 93 3.62 16.57 -16.08
C VAL A 93 3.34 15.08 -15.91
N VAL A 94 4.36 14.33 -15.49
CA VAL A 94 4.29 12.86 -15.34
C VAL A 94 4.92 12.41 -14.03
N GLY A 95 4.64 11.17 -13.61
CA GLY A 95 5.31 10.50 -12.48
C GLY A 95 6.34 9.48 -12.93
N ASP A 96 7.01 8.87 -11.96
CA ASP A 96 7.96 7.77 -12.15
C ASP A 96 7.33 6.56 -12.84
N ILE A 97 6.09 6.25 -12.50
CA ILE A 97 5.35 5.12 -13.07
C ILE A 97 5.04 5.36 -14.54
N GLU A 98 4.74 6.60 -14.95
CA GLU A 98 4.57 6.92 -16.37
C GLU A 98 5.85 6.67 -17.17
N LEU A 99 7.00 7.12 -16.65
CA LEU A 99 8.30 6.87 -17.29
C LEU A 99 8.57 5.37 -17.42
N PHE A 100 8.27 4.60 -16.37
CA PHE A 100 8.37 3.14 -16.37
C PHE A 100 7.46 2.51 -17.44
N CYS A 101 6.18 2.91 -17.49
CA CYS A 101 5.22 2.37 -18.44
C CYS A 101 5.60 2.62 -19.91
N ARG A 102 6.24 3.77 -20.20
CA ARG A 102 6.76 4.09 -21.55
C ARG A 102 7.94 3.21 -21.96
N ALA A 103 8.72 2.73 -20.99
CA ALA A 103 9.91 1.92 -21.21
C ALA A 103 9.65 0.41 -21.11
N ALA A 104 8.69 -0.02 -20.28
CA ALA A 104 8.45 -1.41 -20.01
C ALA A 104 7.89 -2.17 -21.22
N ALA A 105 8.62 -3.21 -21.65
CA ALA A 105 8.24 -4.07 -22.78
C ALA A 105 7.55 -5.38 -22.36
N LYS A 106 7.55 -5.69 -21.07
CA LYS A 106 7.01 -6.94 -20.52
C LYS A 106 5.68 -6.69 -19.82
N PRO A 107 4.84 -7.74 -19.63
CA PRO A 107 3.56 -7.61 -18.93
C PRO A 107 3.70 -7.00 -17.55
N ILE A 108 2.69 -6.22 -17.14
CA ILE A 108 2.61 -5.57 -15.83
C ILE A 108 1.35 -6.08 -15.13
N VAL A 109 1.50 -6.56 -13.90
CA VAL A 109 0.40 -6.70 -12.93
C VAL A 109 0.41 -5.48 -12.03
N ALA A 110 -0.69 -4.73 -12.00
CA ALA A 110 -0.80 -3.48 -11.28
C ALA A 110 -1.80 -3.61 -10.11
N ILE A 111 -1.38 -3.23 -8.91
CA ILE A 111 -2.16 -3.42 -7.68
C ILE A 111 -2.28 -2.11 -6.92
N THR A 112 -3.53 -1.68 -6.67
CA THR A 112 -3.87 -0.57 -5.77
C THR A 112 -5.01 -0.96 -4.83
N GLY A 113 -5.40 -0.05 -3.96
CA GLY A 113 -6.46 -0.18 -2.97
C GLY A 113 -6.16 0.69 -1.75
N SER A 114 -7.07 0.85 -0.84
CA SER A 114 -6.78 1.47 0.45
C SER A 114 -5.91 0.54 1.29
N ASN A 115 -6.31 -0.73 1.41
CA ASN A 115 -5.66 -1.75 2.23
C ASN A 115 -5.29 -3.00 1.41
N GLY A 116 -4.39 -3.84 1.92
CA GLY A 116 -4.02 -5.12 1.31
C GLY A 116 -2.96 -5.05 0.19
N LYS A 117 -2.68 -3.88 -0.39
CA LYS A 117 -1.77 -3.71 -1.54
C LYS A 117 -0.48 -4.51 -1.45
N SER A 118 0.33 -4.26 -0.42
CA SER A 118 1.65 -4.90 -0.30
C SER A 118 1.55 -6.42 -0.11
N THR A 119 0.51 -6.89 0.60
CA THR A 119 0.27 -8.32 0.79
C THR A 119 -0.03 -8.99 -0.56
N VAL A 120 -0.95 -8.41 -1.34
CA VAL A 120 -1.32 -8.96 -2.66
C VAL A 120 -0.17 -8.84 -3.65
N THR A 121 0.56 -7.71 -3.67
CA THR A 121 1.75 -7.52 -4.52
C THR A 121 2.81 -8.59 -4.24
N THR A 122 3.11 -8.84 -2.96
CA THR A 122 4.09 -9.86 -2.58
C THR A 122 3.58 -11.27 -2.84
N LEU A 123 2.28 -11.55 -2.62
CA LEU A 123 1.68 -12.84 -2.96
C LEU A 123 1.82 -13.14 -4.46
N VAL A 124 1.46 -12.21 -5.35
CA VAL A 124 1.58 -12.38 -6.80
C VAL A 124 3.04 -12.58 -7.22
N TYR A 125 3.95 -11.82 -6.62
CA TYR A 125 5.40 -11.99 -6.83
C TYR A 125 5.87 -13.39 -6.44
N GLU A 126 5.52 -13.90 -5.26
CA GLU A 126 5.91 -15.24 -4.82
C GLU A 126 5.24 -16.35 -5.64
N MET A 127 4.00 -16.16 -6.09
CA MET A 127 3.32 -17.08 -7.02
C MET A 127 4.04 -17.16 -8.37
N ALA A 128 4.49 -16.02 -8.91
CA ALA A 128 5.25 -15.97 -10.15
C ALA A 128 6.63 -16.63 -10.00
N LYS A 129 7.32 -16.39 -8.89
CA LYS A 129 8.59 -17.09 -8.57
C LYS A 129 8.42 -18.59 -8.47
N ALA A 130 7.38 -19.08 -7.78
CA ALA A 130 7.08 -20.49 -7.65
C ALA A 130 6.77 -21.15 -9.01
N ALA A 131 6.31 -20.37 -9.99
CA ALA A 131 6.13 -20.79 -11.38
C ALA A 131 7.42 -20.74 -12.22
N GLY A 132 8.54 -20.29 -11.67
CA GLY A 132 9.83 -20.15 -12.37
C GLY A 132 9.90 -18.90 -13.28
N VAL A 133 9.00 -17.93 -13.13
CA VAL A 133 9.00 -16.66 -13.90
C VAL A 133 10.05 -15.72 -13.32
N LYS A 134 10.86 -15.10 -14.18
CA LYS A 134 11.74 -13.99 -13.77
C LYS A 134 10.88 -12.74 -13.54
N VAL A 135 10.53 -12.48 -12.29
CA VAL A 135 9.59 -11.42 -11.91
C VAL A 135 10.28 -10.30 -11.15
N GLY A 136 10.00 -9.05 -11.53
CA GLY A 136 10.39 -7.85 -10.80
C GLY A 136 9.22 -7.31 -9.98
N MET A 137 9.49 -6.89 -8.73
CA MET A 137 8.49 -6.30 -7.83
C MET A 137 8.96 -4.93 -7.35
N GLY A 138 8.09 -3.92 -7.44
CA GLY A 138 8.43 -2.56 -7.02
C GLY A 138 7.28 -1.57 -7.10
N GLY A 139 7.61 -0.28 -7.20
CA GLY A 139 6.67 0.84 -7.24
C GLY A 139 6.55 1.54 -5.89
N ASN A 140 5.37 1.56 -5.31
CA ASN A 140 5.12 2.15 -3.98
C ASN A 140 5.71 1.32 -2.83
N ILE A 141 6.09 0.09 -3.09
CA ILE A 141 6.77 -0.83 -2.14
C ILE A 141 8.12 -1.25 -2.73
N GLY A 142 9.08 -1.53 -1.86
CA GLY A 142 10.37 -2.10 -2.25
C GLY A 142 11.26 -1.11 -3.00
N ILE A 143 11.60 -1.45 -4.24
CA ILE A 143 12.46 -0.63 -5.09
C ILE A 143 11.65 0.22 -6.07
N PRO A 144 12.16 1.40 -6.49
CA PRO A 144 11.51 2.21 -7.51
C PRO A 144 11.29 1.42 -8.80
N ALA A 145 10.12 1.60 -9.45
CA ALA A 145 9.76 0.84 -10.66
C ALA A 145 10.82 0.95 -11.78
N LEU A 146 11.37 2.15 -12.02
CA LEU A 146 12.41 2.36 -13.05
C LEU A 146 13.67 1.52 -12.81
N SER A 147 13.99 1.19 -11.56
CA SER A 147 15.14 0.33 -11.25
C SER A 147 14.95 -1.10 -11.74
N LEU A 148 13.71 -1.58 -11.87
CA LEU A 148 13.39 -2.91 -12.40
C LEU A 148 13.73 -3.08 -13.88
N LEU A 149 13.81 -1.99 -14.63
CA LEU A 149 14.17 -2.02 -16.06
C LEU A 149 15.60 -2.49 -16.31
N LYS A 150 16.46 -2.47 -15.29
CA LYS A 150 17.84 -2.96 -15.36
C LYS A 150 17.94 -4.48 -15.27
N ASP A 151 16.87 -5.14 -14.79
CA ASP A 151 16.81 -6.58 -14.59
C ASP A 151 16.15 -7.27 -15.80
N ASP A 152 16.59 -8.49 -16.11
CA ASP A 152 15.99 -9.32 -17.17
C ASP A 152 14.70 -10.00 -16.65
N CYS A 153 13.66 -9.18 -16.47
CA CYS A 153 12.36 -9.67 -16.00
C CYS A 153 11.44 -10.06 -17.16
N ASP A 154 10.64 -11.11 -16.98
CA ASP A 154 9.57 -11.52 -17.89
C ASP A 154 8.19 -10.99 -17.46
N LEU A 155 8.07 -10.55 -16.21
CA LEU A 155 6.86 -10.00 -15.60
C LEU A 155 7.23 -8.93 -14.57
N TYR A 156 6.45 -7.86 -14.51
CA TYR A 156 6.52 -6.86 -13.45
C TYR A 156 5.26 -6.90 -12.59
N VAL A 157 5.43 -6.84 -11.27
CA VAL A 157 4.35 -6.74 -10.30
C VAL A 157 4.51 -5.42 -9.54
N LEU A 158 3.61 -4.48 -9.75
CA LEU A 158 3.73 -3.12 -9.23
C LEU A 158 2.64 -2.83 -8.20
N GLU A 159 3.08 -2.41 -7.01
CA GLU A 159 2.20 -1.70 -6.08
C GLU A 159 2.11 -0.23 -6.49
N LEU A 160 0.91 0.29 -6.66
CA LEU A 160 0.67 1.68 -7.07
C LEU A 160 -0.19 2.41 -6.04
N SER A 161 0.27 3.59 -5.60
CA SER A 161 -0.55 4.50 -4.80
C SER A 161 -1.50 5.29 -5.69
N SER A 162 -2.57 5.88 -5.09
CA SER A 162 -3.44 6.82 -5.80
C SER A 162 -2.65 8.01 -6.35
N PHE A 163 -1.66 8.52 -5.60
CA PHE A 163 -0.80 9.63 -6.00
C PHE A 163 0.05 9.34 -7.24
N GLN A 164 0.56 8.11 -7.37
CA GLN A 164 1.28 7.68 -8.57
C GLN A 164 0.35 7.56 -9.77
N LEU A 165 -0.87 7.04 -9.55
CA LEU A 165 -1.87 6.89 -10.60
C LEU A 165 -2.36 8.23 -11.17
N GLU A 166 -2.40 9.31 -10.37
CA GLU A 166 -2.74 10.66 -10.83
C GLU A 166 -1.87 11.14 -12.02
N THR A 167 -0.63 10.71 -12.06
CA THR A 167 0.38 11.11 -13.06
C THR A 167 0.82 9.99 -13.99
N THR A 168 -0.03 8.93 -14.09
CA THR A 168 0.19 7.77 -14.96
C THR A 168 -0.90 7.73 -16.03
N TYR A 169 -0.49 7.70 -17.31
CA TYR A 169 -1.39 7.82 -18.47
C TYR A 169 -1.26 6.65 -19.44
N SER A 170 -0.06 6.07 -19.60
CA SER A 170 0.22 5.03 -20.57
C SER A 170 0.28 3.62 -20.02
N LEU A 171 -0.19 3.40 -18.77
CA LEU A 171 -0.26 2.07 -18.16
C LEU A 171 -1.16 1.16 -19.01
N LYS A 172 -0.62 -0.01 -19.37
CA LYS A 172 -1.31 -1.10 -20.08
C LYS A 172 -1.13 -2.39 -19.29
N ALA A 173 -1.81 -2.48 -18.16
CA ALA A 173 -1.70 -3.63 -17.29
C ALA A 173 -2.26 -4.90 -17.95
N ALA A 174 -1.54 -6.02 -17.88
CA ALA A 174 -2.05 -7.32 -18.25
C ALA A 174 -3.15 -7.77 -17.27
N ALA A 175 -2.98 -7.46 -15.97
CA ALA A 175 -4.00 -7.58 -14.95
C ALA A 175 -3.87 -6.42 -13.96
N ALA A 176 -5.00 -5.89 -13.48
CA ALA A 176 -5.03 -4.80 -12.52
C ALA A 176 -6.12 -5.02 -11.48
N THR A 177 -5.91 -4.47 -10.27
CA THR A 177 -6.93 -4.50 -9.21
C THR A 177 -6.96 -3.21 -8.39
N VAL A 178 -8.18 -2.80 -8.02
CA VAL A 178 -8.45 -1.98 -6.85
C VAL A 178 -9.03 -2.93 -5.80
N LEU A 179 -8.29 -3.21 -4.73
CA LEU A 179 -8.68 -4.22 -3.74
C LEU A 179 -9.87 -3.80 -2.89
N ASN A 180 -9.91 -2.53 -2.52
CA ASN A 180 -10.96 -1.88 -1.72
C ASN A 180 -10.75 -0.37 -1.75
N VAL A 181 -11.82 0.37 -1.41
CA VAL A 181 -11.79 1.84 -1.27
C VAL A 181 -12.43 2.21 0.05
N THR A 182 -11.62 2.65 1.00
CA THR A 182 -12.03 3.21 2.29
C THR A 182 -11.29 4.51 2.51
N GLU A 183 -11.80 5.41 3.35
CA GLU A 183 -11.18 6.70 3.61
C GLU A 183 -9.71 6.57 4.01
N ASP A 184 -8.86 7.23 3.27
CA ASP A 184 -7.44 7.44 3.56
C ASP A 184 -6.96 8.66 2.77
N HIS A 185 -6.01 9.41 3.31
CA HIS A 185 -5.49 10.62 2.64
C HIS A 185 -6.54 11.71 2.35
N MET A 186 -7.55 11.88 3.23
CA MET A 186 -8.56 12.94 3.10
C MET A 186 -7.99 14.35 3.31
N ASP A 187 -6.77 14.45 3.77
CA ASP A 187 -5.94 15.66 3.76
C ASP A 187 -5.52 16.10 2.35
N ARG A 188 -5.56 15.19 1.36
CA ARG A 188 -5.14 15.42 -0.02
C ARG A 188 -6.28 15.39 -1.04
N TYR A 189 -7.31 14.60 -0.80
CA TYR A 189 -8.48 14.44 -1.66
C TYR A 189 -9.66 15.29 -1.14
N VAL A 190 -10.50 15.74 -2.07
CA VAL A 190 -11.69 16.55 -1.70
C VAL A 190 -12.71 15.67 -0.95
N ASP A 191 -12.86 14.42 -1.39
CA ASP A 191 -13.77 13.44 -0.82
C ASP A 191 -13.35 12.01 -1.22
N LEU A 192 -14.11 11.02 -0.77
CA LEU A 192 -13.87 9.62 -1.07
C LEU A 192 -13.97 9.32 -2.58
N GLU A 193 -14.83 10.03 -3.30
CA GLU A 193 -14.99 9.83 -4.75
C GLU A 193 -13.77 10.33 -5.54
N ASP A 194 -13.20 11.48 -5.19
CA ASP A 194 -11.96 11.99 -5.79
C ASP A 194 -10.80 10.98 -5.58
N TYR A 195 -10.71 10.41 -4.37
CA TYR A 195 -9.75 9.34 -4.06
C TYR A 195 -10.00 8.04 -4.84
N ARG A 196 -11.27 7.64 -4.96
CA ARG A 196 -11.70 6.49 -5.76
C ARG A 196 -11.31 6.66 -7.22
N GLN A 197 -11.64 7.79 -7.82
CA GLN A 197 -11.33 8.09 -9.23
C GLN A 197 -9.82 8.05 -9.51
N ALA A 198 -8.99 8.56 -8.60
CA ALA A 198 -7.54 8.43 -8.72
C ALA A 198 -7.10 6.96 -8.79
N LYS A 199 -7.70 6.05 -7.99
CA LYS A 199 -7.39 4.61 -8.04
C LYS A 199 -7.91 3.91 -9.28
N LEU A 200 -9.12 4.24 -9.74
CA LEU A 200 -9.73 3.59 -10.91
C LEU A 200 -8.92 3.78 -12.20
N ARG A 201 -8.05 4.80 -12.27
CA ARG A 201 -7.12 5.00 -13.38
C ARG A 201 -6.25 3.77 -13.68
N ILE A 202 -6.06 2.88 -12.69
CA ILE A 202 -5.32 1.62 -12.86
C ILE A 202 -5.91 0.70 -13.92
N TYR A 203 -7.22 0.81 -14.19
CA TYR A 203 -7.91 -0.01 -15.18
C TYR A 203 -7.85 0.56 -16.60
N HIS A 204 -7.40 1.81 -16.75
CA HIS A 204 -7.26 2.41 -18.07
C HIS A 204 -6.34 1.56 -18.95
N ASN A 205 -6.83 1.10 -20.10
CA ASN A 205 -6.14 0.18 -21.02
C ASN A 205 -5.75 -1.20 -20.43
N ALA A 206 -6.24 -1.59 -19.26
CA ALA A 206 -5.97 -2.91 -18.71
C ALA A 206 -6.64 -4.03 -19.52
N GLN A 207 -5.99 -5.19 -19.60
CA GLN A 207 -6.61 -6.36 -20.24
C GLN A 207 -7.63 -6.99 -19.30
N THR A 208 -7.27 -7.23 -18.04
CA THR A 208 -8.14 -7.84 -17.03
C THR A 208 -8.21 -6.98 -15.78
N ALA A 209 -9.43 -6.58 -15.38
CA ALA A 209 -9.70 -6.02 -14.06
C ALA A 209 -10.10 -7.15 -13.11
N VAL A 210 -9.47 -7.18 -11.93
CA VAL A 210 -9.85 -8.03 -10.81
C VAL A 210 -10.53 -7.14 -9.77
N VAL A 211 -11.83 -7.30 -9.58
CA VAL A 211 -12.66 -6.40 -8.76
C VAL A 211 -13.23 -7.12 -7.54
N ASN A 212 -13.40 -6.38 -6.45
CA ASN A 212 -14.03 -6.87 -5.24
C ASN A 212 -15.56 -6.77 -5.37
N ASN A 213 -16.26 -7.90 -5.47
CA ASN A 213 -17.71 -7.91 -5.65
C ASN A 213 -18.49 -7.42 -4.40
N GLU A 214 -17.84 -7.39 -3.22
CA GLU A 214 -18.40 -6.85 -1.99
C GLU A 214 -18.19 -5.34 -1.83
N ASP A 215 -17.28 -4.74 -2.62
CA ASP A 215 -17.00 -3.31 -2.62
C ASP A 215 -17.20 -2.73 -4.03
N LYS A 216 -18.37 -2.17 -4.28
CA LYS A 216 -18.74 -1.61 -5.59
C LYS A 216 -17.90 -0.40 -5.99
N LEU A 217 -17.23 0.25 -5.04
CA LEU A 217 -16.29 1.34 -5.32
C LEU A 217 -15.04 0.88 -6.09
N THR A 218 -14.77 -0.43 -6.13
CA THR A 218 -13.64 -1.02 -6.87
C THR A 218 -13.91 -1.23 -8.36
N PHE A 219 -15.15 -1.04 -8.82
CA PHE A 219 -15.52 -1.27 -10.21
C PHE A 219 -15.13 -0.08 -11.07
N GLY A 220 -14.44 -0.37 -12.18
CA GLY A 220 -14.08 0.63 -13.18
C GLY A 220 -15.31 1.15 -13.93
N GLU A 221 -15.27 2.42 -14.34
CA GLU A 221 -16.31 3.10 -15.09
C GLU A 221 -15.73 4.08 -16.12
N GLY A 222 -16.52 4.43 -17.13
CA GLY A 222 -16.11 5.35 -18.18
C GLY A 222 -14.82 4.89 -18.90
N GLU A 223 -13.83 5.75 -18.95
CA GLU A 223 -12.52 5.46 -19.55
C GLU A 223 -11.66 4.50 -18.70
N ASN A 224 -12.00 4.34 -17.42
CA ASN A 224 -11.33 3.46 -16.49
C ASN A 224 -11.96 2.07 -16.46
N GLN A 225 -12.16 1.46 -17.63
CA GLN A 225 -12.65 0.09 -17.77
C GLN A 225 -11.61 -0.79 -18.46
N ALA A 226 -11.44 -2.02 -17.93
CA ALA A 226 -10.63 -3.04 -18.57
C ALA A 226 -11.42 -3.78 -19.67
N LYS A 227 -10.68 -4.51 -20.54
CA LYS A 227 -11.33 -5.31 -21.60
C LYS A 227 -12.16 -6.47 -21.07
N GLN A 228 -11.77 -7.04 -19.95
CA GLN A 228 -12.51 -8.07 -19.23
C GLN A 228 -12.44 -7.84 -17.72
N THR A 229 -13.45 -8.32 -17.03
CA THR A 229 -13.55 -8.23 -15.58
C THR A 229 -13.78 -9.62 -14.99
N VAL A 230 -13.05 -9.94 -13.93
CA VAL A 230 -13.29 -11.09 -13.05
C VAL A 230 -13.45 -10.58 -11.64
N CYS A 231 -14.20 -11.28 -10.80
CA CYS A 231 -14.48 -10.82 -9.45
C CYS A 231 -14.01 -11.80 -8.39
N PHE A 232 -13.66 -11.25 -7.23
CA PHE A 232 -13.44 -11.99 -6.00
C PHE A 232 -14.38 -11.49 -4.90
N ALA A 233 -14.78 -12.40 -4.03
CA ALA A 233 -15.64 -12.12 -2.88
C ALA A 233 -15.63 -13.32 -1.91
N GLU A 234 -16.30 -13.18 -0.77
CA GLU A 234 -16.57 -14.32 0.10
C GLU A 234 -17.53 -15.31 -0.58
N HIS A 235 -18.56 -14.77 -1.27
CA HIS A 235 -19.57 -15.55 -1.99
C HIS A 235 -19.81 -14.96 -3.37
N ASP A 236 -20.49 -15.70 -4.24
CA ASP A 236 -21.01 -15.25 -5.55
C ASP A 236 -19.98 -14.51 -6.43
N ALA A 237 -18.80 -15.08 -6.56
CA ALA A 237 -17.72 -14.55 -7.39
C ALA A 237 -16.94 -15.67 -8.12
N ASP A 238 -16.14 -15.28 -9.12
CA ASP A 238 -15.23 -16.21 -9.82
C ASP A 238 -14.19 -16.81 -8.86
N TYR A 239 -13.68 -15.97 -7.93
CA TYR A 239 -12.75 -16.36 -6.87
C TYR A 239 -13.44 -16.13 -5.53
N ARG A 240 -13.72 -17.23 -4.79
CA ARG A 240 -14.61 -17.18 -3.63
C ARG A 240 -14.20 -18.16 -2.53
N LEU A 241 -14.84 -18.03 -1.38
CA LEU A 241 -14.84 -19.06 -0.35
C LEU A 241 -15.98 -20.06 -0.61
N LYS A 242 -15.74 -21.32 -0.27
CA LYS A 242 -16.76 -22.39 -0.27
C LYS A 242 -16.68 -23.13 1.05
N ILE A 243 -17.83 -23.38 1.67
CA ILE A 243 -17.93 -24.28 2.81
C ILE A 243 -18.51 -25.60 2.33
N GLU A 244 -17.80 -26.71 2.60
CA GLU A 244 -18.22 -28.05 2.27
C GLU A 244 -17.86 -28.99 3.41
N ASN A 245 -18.86 -29.73 3.93
CA ASN A 245 -18.68 -30.65 5.06
C ASN A 245 -18.04 -29.98 6.30
N GLY A 246 -18.38 -28.71 6.58
CA GLY A 246 -17.83 -27.94 7.70
C GLY A 246 -16.40 -27.43 7.50
N LYS A 247 -15.77 -27.70 6.35
CA LYS A 247 -14.46 -27.19 5.97
C LYS A 247 -14.60 -26.02 5.00
N GLN A 248 -13.73 -25.00 5.17
CA GLN A 248 -13.71 -23.82 4.29
C GLN A 248 -12.57 -23.94 3.29
N TYR A 249 -12.87 -23.61 2.03
CA TYR A 249 -11.95 -23.71 0.90
C TYR A 249 -11.88 -22.37 0.16
N LEU A 250 -10.67 -22.05 -0.29
CA LEU A 250 -10.43 -21.01 -1.29
C LEU A 250 -10.65 -21.61 -2.69
N MET A 251 -11.47 -20.96 -3.50
CA MET A 251 -11.87 -21.44 -4.82
C MET A 251 -11.44 -20.47 -5.93
N ALA A 252 -10.97 -21.02 -7.04
CA ALA A 252 -10.82 -20.34 -8.32
C ALA A 252 -11.81 -20.95 -9.30
N LYS A 253 -12.93 -20.27 -9.56
CA LYS A 253 -14.08 -20.80 -10.29
C LYS A 253 -14.56 -22.12 -9.65
N ASP A 254 -14.41 -23.23 -10.36
CA ASP A 254 -14.79 -24.56 -9.88
C ASP A 254 -13.64 -25.39 -9.32
N GLU A 255 -12.41 -24.86 -9.32
CA GLU A 255 -11.23 -25.53 -8.79
C GLU A 255 -10.90 -25.07 -7.37
N VAL A 256 -10.55 -26.03 -6.51
CA VAL A 256 -10.03 -25.73 -5.17
C VAL A 256 -8.62 -25.17 -5.29
N ILE A 257 -8.41 -23.95 -4.80
CA ILE A 257 -7.06 -23.39 -4.62
C ILE A 257 -6.39 -24.12 -3.46
N LEU A 258 -6.99 -24.02 -2.26
CA LEU A 258 -6.44 -24.56 -1.02
C LEU A 258 -7.55 -24.63 0.06
N PRO A 259 -7.53 -25.63 0.96
CA PRO A 259 -8.26 -25.53 2.23
C PRO A 259 -7.75 -24.33 3.04
N CYS A 260 -8.66 -23.57 3.68
CA CYS A 260 -8.27 -22.38 4.42
C CYS A 260 -7.32 -22.66 5.60
N ASP A 261 -7.43 -23.87 6.19
CA ASP A 261 -6.56 -24.35 7.28
C ASP A 261 -5.11 -24.70 6.82
N GLU A 262 -4.88 -24.84 5.51
CA GLU A 262 -3.54 -25.01 4.92
C GLU A 262 -2.88 -23.68 4.51
N ALA A 263 -3.64 -22.57 4.49
CA ALA A 263 -3.10 -21.26 4.18
C ALA A 263 -2.33 -20.70 5.38
N THR A 264 -1.15 -20.16 5.13
CA THR A 264 -0.35 -19.52 6.19
C THR A 264 -0.92 -18.19 6.65
N LEU A 265 -1.61 -17.48 5.74
CA LEU A 265 -2.35 -16.26 6.04
C LEU A 265 -3.78 -16.62 6.46
N VAL A 266 -4.13 -16.27 7.70
CA VAL A 266 -5.43 -16.58 8.30
C VAL A 266 -6.26 -15.32 8.46
N GLY A 267 -7.58 -15.48 8.42
CA GLY A 267 -8.56 -14.41 8.59
C GLY A 267 -9.20 -13.94 7.28
N ARG A 268 -10.45 -13.47 7.40
CA ARG A 268 -11.29 -13.09 6.26
C ARG A 268 -10.58 -12.15 5.28
N HIS A 269 -10.00 -11.07 5.78
CA HIS A 269 -9.30 -10.08 4.95
C HIS A 269 -8.10 -10.70 4.18
N ASN A 270 -7.39 -11.67 4.79
CA ASN A 270 -6.30 -12.36 4.13
C ASN A 270 -6.80 -13.36 3.09
N TYR A 271 -7.94 -14.00 3.31
CA TYR A 271 -8.55 -14.86 2.29
C TYR A 271 -8.98 -14.04 1.06
N MET A 272 -9.52 -12.83 1.26
CA MET A 272 -9.81 -11.89 0.15
C MET A 272 -8.52 -11.49 -0.58
N ASN A 273 -7.43 -11.20 0.13
CA ASN A 273 -6.13 -10.92 -0.48
C ASN A 273 -5.59 -12.12 -1.30
N ILE A 274 -5.76 -13.35 -0.81
CA ILE A 274 -5.37 -14.57 -1.54
C ILE A 274 -6.21 -14.74 -2.81
N LEU A 275 -7.51 -14.55 -2.73
CA LEU A 275 -8.41 -14.68 -3.89
C LEU A 275 -8.06 -13.65 -4.96
N ALA A 276 -7.87 -12.37 -4.59
CA ALA A 276 -7.44 -11.32 -5.49
C ALA A 276 -6.08 -11.62 -6.13
N GLY A 277 -5.09 -12.02 -5.31
CA GLY A 277 -3.75 -12.40 -5.78
C GLY A 277 -3.77 -13.59 -6.73
N THR A 278 -4.60 -14.60 -6.45
CA THR A 278 -4.80 -15.77 -7.32
C THR A 278 -5.40 -15.36 -8.66
N ALA A 279 -6.42 -14.50 -8.66
CA ALA A 279 -7.06 -14.01 -9.87
C ALA A 279 -6.06 -13.23 -10.76
N LEU A 280 -5.26 -12.36 -10.16
CA LEU A 280 -4.20 -11.61 -10.86
C LEU A 280 -3.14 -12.55 -11.45
N ALA A 281 -2.66 -13.52 -10.67
CA ALA A 281 -1.65 -14.48 -11.09
C ALA A 281 -2.15 -15.35 -12.26
N GLN A 282 -3.38 -15.85 -12.19
CA GLN A 282 -3.97 -16.64 -13.28
C GLN A 282 -4.21 -15.80 -14.54
N ALA A 283 -4.57 -14.51 -14.40
CA ALA A 283 -4.74 -13.61 -15.55
C ALA A 283 -3.45 -13.40 -16.37
N VAL A 284 -2.28 -13.63 -15.76
CA VAL A 284 -0.97 -13.60 -16.44
C VAL A 284 -0.36 -15.00 -16.66
N GLY A 285 -1.17 -16.05 -16.56
CA GLY A 285 -0.80 -17.41 -16.93
C GLY A 285 -0.06 -18.22 -15.84
N ILE A 286 -0.04 -17.76 -14.60
CA ILE A 286 0.54 -18.54 -13.50
C ILE A 286 -0.39 -19.71 -13.16
N ASN A 287 0.15 -20.91 -13.17
CA ASN A 287 -0.61 -22.13 -12.92
C ASN A 287 -0.96 -22.32 -11.43
N LEU A 288 -2.06 -23.05 -11.18
CA LEU A 288 -2.60 -23.22 -9.84
C LEU A 288 -1.66 -24.00 -8.89
N ASN A 289 -0.79 -24.87 -9.41
CA ASN A 289 0.15 -25.61 -8.57
C ASN A 289 1.25 -24.68 -8.00
N ALA A 290 1.76 -23.75 -8.80
CA ALA A 290 2.69 -22.74 -8.34
C ALA A 290 2.04 -21.80 -7.30
N ILE A 291 0.78 -21.42 -7.54
CA ILE A 291 -0.02 -20.64 -6.58
C ILE A 291 -0.16 -21.37 -5.24
N ARG A 292 -0.55 -22.65 -5.26
CA ARG A 292 -0.64 -23.48 -4.04
C ARG A 292 0.68 -23.57 -3.29
N THR A 293 1.77 -23.72 -4.02
CA THR A 293 3.12 -23.78 -3.43
C THR A 293 3.47 -22.48 -2.72
N ALA A 294 3.26 -21.34 -3.38
CA ALA A 294 3.51 -20.03 -2.79
C ALA A 294 2.65 -19.78 -1.52
N LEU A 295 1.36 -20.10 -1.57
CA LEU A 295 0.44 -19.90 -0.45
C LEU A 295 0.78 -20.71 0.79
N ARG A 296 1.36 -21.92 0.64
CA ARG A 296 1.83 -22.72 1.77
C ARG A 296 3.15 -22.23 2.36
N GLN A 297 3.91 -21.42 1.64
CA GLN A 297 5.24 -20.94 2.05
C GLN A 297 5.24 -19.49 2.52
N PHE A 298 4.28 -18.68 2.08
CA PHE A 298 4.24 -17.24 2.36
C PHE A 298 3.84 -16.95 3.80
N LYS A 299 4.75 -16.47 4.60
CA LYS A 299 4.56 -16.23 6.06
C LYS A 299 3.96 -14.87 6.41
N GLY A 300 3.45 -14.12 5.42
CA GLY A 300 2.99 -12.74 5.64
C GLY A 300 4.13 -11.73 5.54
N LEU A 301 3.81 -10.48 5.83
CA LEU A 301 4.74 -9.35 5.84
C LEU A 301 4.98 -8.86 7.26
N ASP A 302 6.16 -8.32 7.50
CA ASP A 302 6.47 -7.66 8.76
C ASP A 302 5.49 -6.53 9.06
N HIS A 303 5.15 -6.37 10.33
CA HIS A 303 4.23 -5.35 10.84
C HIS A 303 2.79 -5.44 10.30
N ARG A 304 2.36 -6.61 9.79
CA ARG A 304 1.00 -6.88 9.33
C ARG A 304 0.42 -8.08 10.07
N PHE A 305 -0.26 -7.81 11.17
CA PHE A 305 -0.82 -8.81 12.09
C PHE A 305 0.20 -9.90 12.48
N GLN A 306 1.45 -9.48 12.62
CA GLN A 306 2.61 -10.35 12.86
C GLN A 306 2.74 -10.67 14.34
N LEU A 307 2.90 -11.94 14.69
CA LEU A 307 3.25 -12.34 16.06
C LEU A 307 4.66 -11.81 16.40
N ALA A 308 4.73 -10.81 17.27
CA ALA A 308 5.97 -10.18 17.70
C ALA A 308 6.62 -10.91 18.88
N ASN A 309 5.81 -11.41 19.82
CA ASN A 309 6.24 -12.21 20.98
C ASN A 309 5.08 -13.05 21.51
N GLN A 310 5.43 -14.16 22.17
CA GLN A 310 4.49 -14.94 22.98
C GLN A 310 5.23 -15.38 24.25
N ALA A 311 4.80 -14.85 25.39
CA ALA A 311 5.39 -15.12 26.69
C ALA A 311 4.30 -15.15 27.78
N HIS A 312 4.44 -16.02 28.76
CA HIS A 312 3.50 -16.17 29.90
C HIS A 312 2.04 -16.36 29.49
N GLY A 313 1.79 -16.99 28.33
CA GLY A 313 0.46 -17.19 27.79
C GLY A 313 -0.19 -15.95 27.15
N VAL A 314 0.56 -14.84 27.01
CA VAL A 314 0.14 -13.61 26.34
C VAL A 314 0.71 -13.55 24.93
N ARG A 315 -0.12 -13.21 23.94
CA ARG A 315 0.29 -13.00 22.56
C ARG A 315 0.46 -11.50 22.29
N TRP A 316 1.61 -11.10 21.74
CA TRP A 316 1.89 -9.74 21.28
C TRP A 316 1.87 -9.71 19.76
N VAL A 317 0.95 -8.95 19.17
CA VAL A 317 0.71 -8.91 17.72
C VAL A 317 0.99 -7.51 17.20
N ASN A 318 1.88 -7.45 16.22
CA ASN A 318 2.33 -6.23 15.57
C ASN A 318 1.58 -6.03 14.24
N ASP A 319 0.68 -5.05 14.22
CA ASP A 319 -0.04 -4.59 13.04
C ASP A 319 0.21 -3.09 12.81
N SER A 320 1.44 -2.65 13.02
CA SER A 320 1.84 -1.24 12.89
C SER A 320 1.53 -0.64 11.52
N LYS A 321 1.35 -1.46 10.49
CA LYS A 321 0.96 -1.04 9.14
C LYS A 321 -0.53 -0.64 9.04
N ALA A 322 -1.36 -0.91 10.03
CA ALA A 322 -2.73 -0.41 10.11
C ALA A 322 -2.75 1.11 10.36
N THR A 323 -2.46 1.89 9.32
CA THR A 323 -2.30 3.35 9.37
C THR A 323 -3.56 4.13 9.01
N ASN A 324 -4.71 3.45 8.92
CA ASN A 324 -6.04 4.02 8.73
C ASN A 324 -7.10 3.18 9.45
N VAL A 325 -8.30 3.74 9.60
CA VAL A 325 -9.44 3.14 10.31
C VAL A 325 -9.80 1.77 9.73
N GLY A 326 -9.99 1.68 8.41
CA GLY A 326 -10.40 0.43 7.74
C GLY A 326 -9.42 -0.74 7.94
N SER A 327 -8.11 -0.47 8.09
CA SER A 327 -7.13 -1.51 8.42
C SER A 327 -7.35 -2.09 9.81
N THR A 328 -7.63 -1.24 10.81
CA THR A 328 -7.88 -1.67 12.19
C THR A 328 -9.24 -2.35 12.31
N VAL A 329 -10.27 -1.87 11.60
CA VAL A 329 -11.57 -2.56 11.48
C VAL A 329 -11.36 -3.98 10.97
N ALA A 330 -10.64 -4.14 9.86
CA ALA A 330 -10.36 -5.46 9.28
C ALA A 330 -9.55 -6.38 10.23
N ALA A 331 -8.67 -5.83 11.05
CA ALA A 331 -7.93 -6.59 12.06
C ALA A 331 -8.81 -7.06 13.23
N LEU A 332 -9.84 -6.28 13.59
CA LEU A 332 -10.76 -6.59 14.71
C LEU A 332 -11.94 -7.47 14.29
N GLU A 333 -12.33 -7.42 13.01
CA GLU A 333 -13.39 -8.26 12.46
C GLU A 333 -13.01 -9.74 12.52
N GLY A 334 -13.85 -10.54 13.16
CA GLY A 334 -13.61 -11.99 13.32
C GLY A 334 -12.46 -12.35 14.26
N LEU A 335 -11.81 -11.38 14.92
CA LEU A 335 -10.78 -11.66 15.91
C LEU A 335 -11.40 -12.25 17.18
N THR A 336 -10.93 -13.43 17.55
CA THR A 336 -11.31 -14.12 18.79
C THR A 336 -10.09 -14.17 19.71
N VAL A 337 -10.27 -13.76 20.96
CA VAL A 337 -9.26 -13.79 22.03
C VAL A 337 -9.82 -14.53 23.22
N GLU A 338 -9.07 -15.47 23.79
CA GLU A 338 -9.50 -16.26 24.96
C GLU A 338 -9.67 -15.38 26.20
N GLY A 339 -8.75 -14.45 26.41
CA GLY A 339 -8.76 -13.47 27.49
C GLY A 339 -9.19 -12.09 27.01
N LYS A 340 -8.52 -11.05 27.48
CA LYS A 340 -8.73 -9.66 27.08
C LYS A 340 -7.89 -9.29 25.86
N LEU A 341 -8.44 -8.41 25.02
CA LEU A 341 -7.71 -7.73 23.97
C LEU A 341 -7.25 -6.35 24.49
N HIS A 342 -5.96 -6.17 24.66
CA HIS A 342 -5.32 -4.89 24.95
C HIS A 342 -4.95 -4.24 23.60
N LEU A 343 -5.75 -3.28 23.16
CA LEU A 343 -5.64 -2.66 21.84
C LEU A 343 -4.93 -1.32 21.94
N LEU A 344 -3.79 -1.19 21.25
CA LEU A 344 -3.01 0.05 21.11
C LEU A 344 -3.48 0.80 19.88
N LEU A 345 -4.04 2.01 20.08
CA LEU A 345 -4.59 2.91 19.07
C LEU A 345 -3.87 4.26 19.12
N GLY A 346 -3.55 4.87 17.98
CA GLY A 346 -3.05 6.24 18.00
C GLY A 346 -1.97 6.59 16.98
N GLY A 347 -1.68 7.88 16.91
CA GLY A 347 -0.83 8.52 15.92
C GLY A 347 -1.53 9.67 15.23
N ASP A 348 -1.18 9.94 13.97
CA ASP A 348 -1.79 10.94 13.10
C ASP A 348 -2.90 10.32 12.25
N GLY A 349 -4.15 10.65 12.51
CA GLY A 349 -5.34 10.14 11.82
C GLY A 349 -5.57 10.75 10.43
N LYS A 350 -4.82 11.78 10.05
CA LYS A 350 -4.95 12.44 8.73
C LYS A 350 -6.37 12.94 8.44
N GLY A 351 -7.08 13.39 9.47
CA GLY A 351 -8.46 13.90 9.37
C GLY A 351 -9.54 12.80 9.22
N ALA A 352 -9.22 11.54 9.47
CA ALA A 352 -10.18 10.45 9.37
C ALA A 352 -11.28 10.54 10.45
N ASP A 353 -12.47 10.05 10.12
CA ASP A 353 -13.53 9.77 11.09
C ASP A 353 -13.30 8.39 11.74
N PHE A 354 -13.17 8.37 13.06
CA PHE A 354 -12.95 7.15 13.83
C PHE A 354 -14.24 6.47 14.30
N SER A 355 -15.41 7.01 13.99
CA SER A 355 -16.71 6.54 14.51
C SER A 355 -16.98 5.05 14.19
N GLU A 356 -16.51 4.53 13.07
CA GLU A 356 -16.63 3.14 12.66
C GLU A 356 -15.99 2.17 13.69
N LEU A 357 -14.94 2.57 14.38
CA LEU A 357 -14.29 1.75 15.40
C LEU A 357 -15.16 1.57 16.66
N ALA A 358 -16.06 2.52 16.96
CA ALA A 358 -16.78 2.53 18.23
C ALA A 358 -17.54 1.22 18.50
N THR A 359 -18.20 0.64 17.51
CA THR A 359 -18.95 -0.62 17.66
C THR A 359 -18.05 -1.83 17.95
N LEU A 360 -16.84 -1.82 17.43
CA LEU A 360 -15.88 -2.92 17.56
C LEU A 360 -15.12 -2.87 18.89
N ILE A 361 -14.70 -1.68 19.32
CA ILE A 361 -13.85 -1.49 20.50
C ILE A 361 -14.64 -1.45 21.81
N ASN A 362 -15.98 -1.30 21.78
CA ASN A 362 -16.83 -1.32 22.96
C ASN A 362 -17.28 -2.73 23.37
N ARG A 363 -16.64 -3.79 22.85
CA ARG A 363 -16.84 -5.16 23.32
C ARG A 363 -16.28 -5.31 24.74
N PRO A 364 -16.93 -6.09 25.64
CA PRO A 364 -16.56 -6.17 27.06
C PRO A 364 -15.11 -6.64 27.34
N ASN A 365 -14.53 -7.40 26.42
CA ASN A 365 -13.19 -7.95 26.53
C ASN A 365 -12.10 -7.09 25.87
N ILE A 366 -12.41 -5.87 25.39
CA ILE A 366 -11.45 -4.97 24.75
C ILE A 366 -11.16 -3.78 25.66
N ILE A 367 -9.88 -3.52 25.88
CA ILE A 367 -9.39 -2.34 26.59
C ILE A 367 -8.49 -1.57 25.62
N CYS A 368 -8.78 -0.29 25.41
CA CYS A 368 -8.03 0.56 24.50
C CYS A 368 -6.97 1.38 25.22
N TYR A 369 -5.80 1.48 24.61
CA TYR A 369 -4.65 2.27 25.08
C TYR A 369 -4.32 3.25 23.97
N CYS A 370 -4.79 4.49 24.11
CA CYS A 370 -4.72 5.51 23.08
C CYS A 370 -3.52 6.42 23.28
N PHE A 371 -2.83 6.81 22.21
CA PHE A 371 -1.62 7.64 22.28
C PHE A 371 -1.45 8.55 21.04
N GLY A 372 -0.55 9.51 21.13
CA GLY A 372 -0.17 10.37 20.01
C GLY A 372 -1.18 11.46 19.67
N ARG A 373 -1.03 12.08 18.49
CA ARG A 373 -1.76 13.28 18.06
C ARG A 373 -3.27 13.17 18.22
N ASP A 374 -3.87 12.11 17.69
CA ASP A 374 -5.33 11.93 17.70
C ASP A 374 -5.79 10.91 18.77
N GLY A 375 -4.90 10.56 19.72
CA GLY A 375 -5.19 9.65 20.81
C GLY A 375 -6.40 10.04 21.65
N ALA A 376 -6.61 11.35 21.89
CA ALA A 376 -7.76 11.84 22.65
C ALA A 376 -9.10 11.60 21.94
N GLN A 377 -9.16 11.72 20.60
CA GLN A 377 -10.36 11.42 19.82
C GLN A 377 -10.68 9.93 19.88
N LEU A 378 -9.67 9.07 19.76
CA LEU A 378 -9.82 7.61 19.86
C LEU A 378 -10.25 7.18 21.26
N ALA A 379 -9.68 7.80 22.31
CA ALA A 379 -10.06 7.49 23.70
C ALA A 379 -11.51 7.84 24.02
N ALA A 380 -12.04 8.90 23.37
CA ALA A 380 -13.43 9.30 23.56
C ALA A 380 -14.47 8.31 23.00
N LEU A 381 -14.06 7.35 22.17
CA LEU A 381 -14.96 6.35 21.55
C LEU A 381 -15.36 5.23 22.50
N SER A 382 -14.61 5.01 23.59
CA SER A 382 -14.90 3.92 24.52
C SER A 382 -14.63 4.30 25.97
N PRO A 383 -15.53 3.99 26.90
CA PRO A 383 -15.30 4.22 28.32
C PRO A 383 -14.20 3.33 28.91
N GLN A 384 -13.79 2.27 28.20
CA GLN A 384 -12.70 1.38 28.59
C GLN A 384 -11.37 1.80 27.94
N SER A 385 -11.16 3.10 27.74
CA SER A 385 -9.96 3.65 27.13
C SER A 385 -9.09 4.36 28.16
N HIS A 386 -7.77 4.22 27.96
CA HIS A 386 -6.74 4.99 28.68
C HIS A 386 -5.99 5.85 27.67
N LEU A 387 -5.65 7.10 28.05
CA LEU A 387 -4.93 8.05 27.20
C LEU A 387 -3.51 8.26 27.72
N PHE A 388 -2.53 8.24 26.80
CA PHE A 388 -1.11 8.42 27.06
C PHE A 388 -0.49 9.35 26.02
N ASP A 389 0.65 9.96 26.36
CA ASP A 389 1.40 10.78 25.39
C ASP A 389 2.09 9.89 24.36
N THR A 390 2.64 8.74 24.79
CA THR A 390 3.45 7.86 23.91
C THR A 390 3.01 6.39 23.97
N MET A 391 3.33 5.64 22.92
CA MET A 391 3.10 4.18 22.86
C MET A 391 3.87 3.45 23.98
N GLU A 392 5.07 3.89 24.32
CA GLU A 392 5.87 3.28 25.37
C GLU A 392 5.18 3.36 26.73
N GLN A 393 4.67 4.55 27.10
CA GLN A 393 3.90 4.74 28.35
C GLN A 393 2.66 3.85 28.38
N ALA A 394 1.94 3.71 27.25
CA ALA A 394 0.78 2.84 27.12
C ALA A 394 1.16 1.36 27.40
N VAL A 395 2.27 0.89 26.80
CA VAL A 395 2.78 -0.47 27.00
C VAL A 395 3.22 -0.71 28.44
N GLU A 396 3.95 0.24 29.07
CA GLU A 396 4.36 0.13 30.47
C GLU A 396 3.16 0.03 31.41
N PHE A 397 2.12 0.82 31.17
CA PHE A 397 0.90 0.83 31.97
C PHE A 397 0.11 -0.48 31.87
N LEU A 398 -0.05 -1.05 30.66
CA LEU A 398 -0.83 -2.27 30.46
C LEU A 398 -0.16 -3.54 30.98
N ARG A 399 1.20 -3.54 31.04
CA ARG A 399 2.01 -4.72 31.35
C ARG A 399 1.64 -5.45 32.67
N PRO A 400 1.46 -4.77 33.83
CA PRO A 400 1.06 -5.43 35.07
C PRO A 400 -0.37 -5.97 35.08
N ALA A 401 -1.21 -5.59 34.12
CA ALA A 401 -2.61 -6.05 34.02
C ALA A 401 -2.78 -7.30 33.14
N LEU A 402 -1.71 -7.76 32.49
CA LEU A 402 -1.76 -8.91 31.56
C LEU A 402 -1.96 -10.23 32.29
N SER A 403 -2.75 -11.11 31.69
CA SER A 403 -3.05 -12.46 32.17
C SER A 403 -2.94 -13.50 31.05
N THR A 404 -2.77 -14.76 31.39
CA THR A 404 -2.76 -15.86 30.42
C THR A 404 -4.04 -15.86 29.57
N GLY A 405 -3.89 -16.00 28.26
CA GLY A 405 -4.98 -15.93 27.29
C GLY A 405 -5.18 -14.54 26.68
N ASP A 406 -4.56 -13.50 27.24
CA ASP A 406 -4.66 -12.14 26.71
C ASP A 406 -3.88 -11.95 25.40
N MET A 407 -4.29 -10.95 24.65
CA MET A 407 -3.59 -10.47 23.46
C MET A 407 -3.32 -8.98 23.58
N VAL A 408 -2.08 -8.56 23.30
CA VAL A 408 -1.70 -7.16 23.08
C VAL A 408 -1.57 -6.95 21.56
N LEU A 409 -2.42 -6.10 21.00
CA LEU A 409 -2.46 -5.81 19.57
C LEU A 409 -2.12 -4.34 19.33
N LEU A 410 -1.04 -4.08 18.60
CA LEU A 410 -0.79 -2.79 18.00
C LEU A 410 -1.48 -2.75 16.62
N SER A 411 -2.65 -2.14 16.54
CA SER A 411 -3.35 -1.85 15.27
C SER A 411 -3.88 -0.42 15.33
N PRO A 412 -3.00 0.57 15.05
CA PRO A 412 -3.12 1.94 15.57
C PRO A 412 -4.16 2.82 14.89
N ALA A 413 -4.77 2.43 13.77
CA ALA A 413 -5.71 3.22 12.95
C ALA A 413 -5.15 4.55 12.42
N CYS A 414 -3.92 4.90 12.73
CA CYS A 414 -3.28 6.19 12.46
C CYS A 414 -1.89 6.02 11.85
N ALA A 415 -1.46 7.01 11.05
CA ALA A 415 -0.06 7.13 10.65
C ALA A 415 0.85 7.32 11.86
N SER A 416 2.14 7.03 11.69
CA SER A 416 3.12 7.02 12.79
C SER A 416 3.99 8.29 12.86
N LEU A 417 3.84 9.20 11.89
CA LEU A 417 4.79 10.29 11.63
C LEU A 417 4.80 11.39 12.68
N ASP A 418 3.85 11.37 13.61
CA ASP A 418 3.80 12.24 14.78
C ASP A 418 4.85 11.88 15.84
N GLN A 419 5.18 10.58 15.98
CA GLN A 419 6.12 10.09 16.98
C GLN A 419 7.28 9.27 16.41
N PHE A 420 7.14 8.70 15.20
CA PHE A 420 8.13 7.80 14.60
C PHE A 420 8.48 8.23 13.18
N ALA A 421 9.67 7.90 12.73
CA ALA A 421 10.13 8.19 11.36
C ALA A 421 9.34 7.41 10.29
N SER A 422 8.74 6.28 10.65
CA SER A 422 7.89 5.46 9.79
C SER A 422 7.09 4.42 10.60
N PHE A 423 6.13 3.75 9.96
CA PHE A 423 5.38 2.66 10.60
C PHE A 423 6.27 1.46 10.95
N GLU A 424 7.32 1.20 10.19
CA GLU A 424 8.31 0.17 10.50
C GLU A 424 9.00 0.48 11.83
N LYS A 425 9.41 1.74 12.04
CA LYS A 425 10.06 2.15 13.30
C LYS A 425 9.10 2.05 14.49
N ARG A 426 7.83 2.37 14.32
CA ARG A 426 6.81 2.12 15.35
C ARG A 426 6.66 0.62 15.63
N GLY A 427 6.63 -0.20 14.60
CA GLY A 427 6.51 -1.66 14.73
C GLY A 427 7.76 -2.33 15.31
N GLU A 428 8.97 -1.85 14.97
CA GLU A 428 10.22 -2.29 15.59
C GLU A 428 10.24 -1.99 17.09
N GLU A 429 9.82 -0.77 17.47
CA GLU A 429 9.75 -0.35 18.86
C GLU A 429 8.71 -1.16 19.65
N PHE A 430 7.52 -1.39 19.09
CA PHE A 430 6.55 -2.28 19.70
C PHE A 430 7.11 -3.69 19.92
N THR A 431 7.80 -4.24 18.92
CA THR A 431 8.43 -5.57 19.03
C THR A 431 9.53 -5.60 20.10
N ARG A 432 10.30 -4.51 20.25
CA ARG A 432 11.28 -4.35 21.33
C ARG A 432 10.59 -4.39 22.70
N LEU A 433 9.54 -3.60 22.85
CA LEU A 433 8.76 -3.54 24.09
C LEU A 433 8.11 -4.88 24.43
N ALA A 434 7.56 -5.58 23.45
CA ALA A 434 6.96 -6.90 23.61
C ALA A 434 7.94 -7.96 24.14
N LYS A 435 9.23 -7.86 23.80
CA LYS A 435 10.28 -8.80 24.25
C LYS A 435 10.80 -8.53 25.66
N LEU A 436 10.46 -7.38 26.24
CA LEU A 436 10.77 -7.05 27.65
C LEU A 436 9.72 -7.61 28.61
N SER A 437 8.75 -8.38 28.12
CA SER A 437 7.59 -8.91 28.86
C SER A 437 7.86 -10.27 29.42
#